data_1f78e129398a267283923d51b0e092ed
#
_entry.id   1f78e129398a267283923d51b0e092ed
#
_cell.length_a   1.000
_cell.length_b   1.000
_cell.length_c   1.000
_cell.angle_alpha   90.00
_cell.angle_beta   90.00
_cell.angle_gamma   90.00
#
_symmetry.space_group_name_H-M   'P 1'
#
loop_
_entity.id
_entity.type
_entity.pdbx_description
1 polymer ?
#
loop_
_entity_poly.entity_id
_entity_poly.type
_entity_poly.pdbx_seq_one_letter_code
_entity_poly.pdbx_strand_id
1 'polypeptide(L)'
;MRKPALYGIHDGTERNGTAYRAELTAFIDSPTCAPEPVLTSELELPETWWKSLHTDLQTIAATPTERVAVRRQWIDRALPQHASVPAPVDIDWATAHGDCHFANLTATGPTLLDFEGFGLAPIGYHQALLSAYSLLAPRTAARIRAEFPILDSPAGHTALLVVAADLLQSASRGDHPELIEPLRALVTSVAR
;
A
#
# COMPACT_ATOMS: atom_id res chain seq x y z
N MET A 1 10.39 11.54 -7.55
CA MET A 1 9.80 10.93 -6.35
C MET A 1 10.26 11.66 -5.11
N ARG A 2 9.32 12.11 -4.29
CA ARG A 2 9.60 12.82 -3.04
C ARG A 2 9.65 11.81 -1.89
N LYS A 3 10.80 11.73 -1.27
CA LYS A 3 11.06 10.91 -0.09
C LYS A 3 12.14 11.57 0.76
N PRO A 4 12.28 11.21 2.05
CA PRO A 4 13.38 11.69 2.88
C PRO A 4 14.74 11.38 2.23
N ALA A 5 15.66 12.34 2.28
CA ALA A 5 17.04 12.10 1.83
C ALA A 5 17.72 11.11 2.80
N LEU A 6 18.33 10.07 2.25
CA LEU A 6 19.12 9.09 3.03
C LEU A 6 20.50 9.65 3.30
N TYR A 7 20.91 9.68 4.59
CA TYR A 7 22.24 10.16 5.02
C TYR A 7 23.18 9.02 5.38
N GLY A 8 22.65 7.87 5.79
CA GLY A 8 23.47 6.73 6.15
C GLY A 8 22.68 5.47 6.41
N ILE A 9 23.37 4.34 6.32
CA ILE A 9 22.84 3.01 6.62
C ILE A 9 23.77 2.32 7.59
N HIS A 10 23.23 1.65 8.59
CA HIS A 10 23.96 0.78 9.49
C HIS A 10 23.29 -0.58 9.57
N ASP A 11 24.00 -1.62 9.19
CA ASP A 11 23.58 -3.02 9.34
C ASP A 11 24.21 -3.59 10.64
N GLY A 12 23.39 -4.24 11.47
CA GLY A 12 23.83 -4.81 12.73
C GLY A 12 23.08 -6.08 13.09
N THR A 13 23.49 -6.67 14.23
CA THR A 13 22.84 -7.83 14.79
C THR A 13 22.63 -7.61 16.29
N GLU A 14 21.42 -7.80 16.76
CA GLU A 14 21.10 -7.75 18.18
C GLU A 14 21.72 -8.93 18.95
N ARG A 15 21.76 -8.85 20.29
CA ARG A 15 22.30 -9.91 21.15
C ARG A 15 21.58 -11.25 21.01
N ASN A 16 20.31 -11.24 20.59
CA ASN A 16 19.49 -12.43 20.34
C ASN A 16 19.72 -13.05 18.94
N GLY A 17 20.62 -12.47 18.11
CA GLY A 17 20.91 -12.91 16.74
C GLY A 17 20.01 -12.29 15.66
N THR A 18 19.06 -11.41 16.01
CA THR A 18 18.21 -10.74 15.03
C THR A 18 19.02 -9.71 14.25
N ALA A 19 19.08 -9.86 12.93
CA ALA A 19 19.68 -8.87 12.04
C ALA A 19 18.75 -7.66 11.88
N TYR A 20 19.34 -6.46 11.85
CA TYR A 20 18.60 -5.22 11.60
C TYR A 20 19.38 -4.31 10.65
N ARG A 21 18.63 -3.44 9.98
CA ARG A 21 19.16 -2.29 9.24
C ARG A 21 18.58 -1.02 9.84
N ALA A 22 19.44 -0.07 10.19
CA ALA A 22 19.06 1.27 10.60
C ALA A 22 19.36 2.26 9.45
N GLU A 23 18.40 3.11 9.13
CA GLU A 23 18.54 4.16 8.11
C GLU A 23 18.44 5.54 8.79
N LEU A 24 19.45 6.37 8.58
CA LEU A 24 19.44 7.77 8.98
C LEU A 24 18.95 8.60 7.80
N THR A 25 17.80 9.25 7.96
CA THR A 25 17.19 10.05 6.91
C THR A 25 16.96 11.50 7.35
N ALA A 26 16.72 12.39 6.37
CA ALA A 26 16.26 13.75 6.65
C ALA A 26 14.95 13.71 7.44
N PHE A 27 14.87 14.51 8.48
CA PHE A 27 13.61 14.74 9.19
C PHE A 27 12.65 15.54 8.30
N ILE A 28 11.40 15.08 8.20
CA ILE A 28 10.34 15.75 7.44
C ILE A 28 9.41 16.44 8.45
N ASP A 29 9.55 17.74 8.56
CA ASP A 29 8.70 18.58 9.41
C ASP A 29 7.40 18.95 8.69
N SER A 30 6.58 17.93 8.41
CA SER A 30 5.26 18.09 7.80
C SER A 30 4.34 16.99 8.34
N PRO A 31 3.13 17.32 8.78
CA PRO A 31 2.20 16.31 9.27
C PRO A 31 1.84 15.32 8.17
N THR A 32 1.58 14.09 8.54
CA THR A 32 0.98 13.09 7.66
C THR A 32 -0.48 13.43 7.38
N CYS A 33 -1.04 12.89 6.29
CA CYS A 33 -2.45 13.10 5.94
C CYS A 33 -3.42 12.51 6.97
N ALA A 34 -2.99 11.43 7.64
CA ALA A 34 -3.74 10.79 8.71
C ALA A 34 -2.78 10.28 9.79
N PRO A 35 -3.21 10.18 11.06
CA PRO A 35 -2.37 9.65 12.14
C PRO A 35 -2.23 8.12 12.07
N GLU A 36 -3.20 7.42 11.48
CA GLU A 36 -3.29 5.97 11.42
C GLU A 36 -3.50 5.49 9.97
N PRO A 37 -3.14 4.24 9.63
CA PRO A 37 -3.35 3.69 8.29
C PRO A 37 -4.81 3.71 7.84
N VAL A 38 -5.73 3.28 8.71
CA VAL A 38 -7.18 3.25 8.42
C VAL A 38 -7.74 4.66 8.46
N LEU A 39 -8.26 5.10 7.34
CA LEU A 39 -8.86 6.42 7.23
C LEU A 39 -10.32 6.39 7.71
N THR A 40 -10.59 7.02 8.84
CA THR A 40 -11.92 7.10 9.46
C THR A 40 -12.65 8.41 9.17
N SER A 41 -11.99 9.36 8.51
CA SER A 41 -12.55 10.66 8.10
C SER A 41 -12.14 11.01 6.69
N GLU A 42 -12.96 11.82 6.02
CA GLU A 42 -12.68 12.26 4.66
C GLU A 42 -11.47 13.20 4.59
N LEU A 43 -10.67 13.06 3.53
CA LEU A 43 -9.55 13.94 3.25
C LEU A 43 -9.89 14.92 2.13
N GLU A 44 -9.56 16.19 2.35
CA GLU A 44 -9.64 17.25 1.34
C GLU A 44 -8.23 17.67 0.93
N LEU A 45 -7.70 16.99 -0.09
CA LEU A 45 -6.35 17.25 -0.63
C LEU A 45 -6.47 17.95 -1.99
N PRO A 46 -5.64 18.96 -2.27
CA PRO A 46 -5.71 19.71 -3.51
C PRO A 46 -5.31 18.86 -4.73
N GLU A 47 -5.80 19.24 -5.90
CA GLU A 47 -5.52 18.58 -7.18
C GLU A 47 -4.02 18.42 -7.45
N THR A 48 -3.23 19.43 -7.08
CA THR A 48 -1.77 19.41 -7.20
C THR A 48 -1.11 18.34 -6.35
N TRP A 49 -1.70 18.01 -5.19
CA TRP A 49 -1.24 16.94 -4.32
C TRP A 49 -1.42 15.57 -5.01
N TRP A 50 -2.61 15.32 -5.56
CA TRP A 50 -2.92 14.07 -6.26
C TRP A 50 -2.04 13.87 -7.49
N LYS A 51 -1.86 14.92 -8.33
CA LYS A 51 -0.95 14.86 -9.48
C LYS A 51 0.48 14.54 -9.08
N SER A 52 0.90 15.10 -7.97
CA SER A 52 2.23 14.85 -7.43
C SER A 52 2.40 13.43 -6.93
N LEU A 53 1.42 12.90 -6.19
CA LEU A 53 1.42 11.50 -5.77
C LEU A 53 1.45 10.56 -6.97
N HIS A 54 0.60 10.80 -7.98
CA HIS A 54 0.57 10.00 -9.20
C HIS A 54 1.96 9.91 -9.85
N THR A 55 2.62 11.05 -10.03
CA THR A 55 3.97 11.11 -10.61
C THR A 55 4.99 10.33 -9.76
N ASP A 56 4.91 10.46 -8.44
CA ASP A 56 5.83 9.76 -7.54
C ASP A 56 5.62 8.25 -7.55
N LEU A 57 4.37 7.78 -7.57
CA LEU A 57 4.05 6.35 -7.66
C LEU A 57 4.46 5.76 -9.01
N GLN A 58 4.31 6.49 -10.11
CA GLN A 58 4.84 6.09 -11.42
C GLN A 58 6.36 5.95 -11.41
N THR A 59 7.05 6.88 -10.74
CA THR A 59 8.51 6.82 -10.60
C THR A 59 8.94 5.58 -9.81
N ILE A 60 8.22 5.24 -8.74
CA ILE A 60 8.47 4.00 -7.98
C ILE A 60 8.27 2.79 -8.88
N ALA A 61 7.13 2.70 -9.57
CA ALA A 61 6.80 1.56 -10.42
C ALA A 61 7.83 1.32 -11.54
N ALA A 62 8.47 2.38 -12.04
CA ALA A 62 9.52 2.32 -13.04
C ALA A 62 10.93 2.06 -12.46
N THR A 63 11.10 2.04 -11.14
CA THR A 63 12.41 1.84 -10.49
C THR A 63 12.76 0.35 -10.43
N PRO A 64 13.85 -0.12 -11.05
CA PRO A 64 14.26 -1.52 -10.96
C PRO A 64 14.62 -1.92 -9.52
N THR A 65 14.22 -3.13 -9.11
CA THR A 65 14.59 -3.69 -7.81
C THR A 65 14.58 -5.21 -7.84
N GLU A 66 15.43 -5.83 -7.02
CA GLU A 66 15.40 -7.26 -6.72
C GLU A 66 14.69 -7.57 -5.40
N ARG A 67 14.33 -6.54 -4.64
CA ARG A 67 13.56 -6.72 -3.41
C ARG A 67 12.14 -7.17 -3.75
N VAL A 68 11.57 -8.01 -2.91
CA VAL A 68 10.22 -8.54 -3.07
C VAL A 68 9.36 -8.07 -1.91
N ALA A 69 8.41 -7.20 -2.18
CA ALA A 69 7.40 -6.74 -1.22
C ALA A 69 6.33 -7.82 -1.01
N VAL A 70 5.83 -8.40 -2.10
CA VAL A 70 4.79 -9.43 -2.05
C VAL A 70 5.28 -10.69 -2.76
N ARG A 71 5.27 -11.83 -2.05
CA ARG A 71 5.72 -13.10 -2.61
C ARG A 71 4.60 -13.84 -3.32
N ARG A 72 4.86 -14.37 -4.51
CA ARG A 72 3.88 -15.18 -5.27
C ARG A 72 3.31 -16.34 -4.43
N GLN A 73 4.18 -17.11 -3.75
CA GLN A 73 3.73 -18.22 -2.90
C GLN A 73 2.83 -17.81 -1.74
N TRP A 74 2.98 -16.56 -1.26
CA TRP A 74 2.06 -16.02 -0.26
C TRP A 74 0.70 -15.75 -0.90
N ILE A 75 0.64 -15.12 -2.10
CA ILE A 75 -0.62 -14.87 -2.83
C ILE A 75 -1.37 -16.18 -3.07
N ASP A 76 -0.68 -17.22 -3.53
CA ASP A 76 -1.28 -18.53 -3.83
C ASP A 76 -1.99 -19.17 -2.62
N ARG A 77 -1.53 -18.87 -1.41
CA ARG A 77 -2.13 -19.34 -0.15
C ARG A 77 -3.14 -18.37 0.43
N ALA A 78 -2.81 -17.08 0.41
CA ALA A 78 -3.58 -16.06 1.11
C ALA A 78 -4.93 -15.78 0.45
N LEU A 79 -5.00 -15.73 -0.88
CA LEU A 79 -6.25 -15.47 -1.59
C LEU A 79 -7.34 -16.52 -1.29
N PRO A 80 -7.09 -17.83 -1.43
CA PRO A 80 -8.07 -18.84 -1.04
C PRO A 80 -8.40 -18.82 0.45
N GLN A 81 -7.40 -18.60 1.31
CA GLN A 81 -7.54 -18.70 2.75
C GLN A 81 -8.28 -17.50 3.38
N HIS A 82 -7.97 -16.28 2.94
CA HIS A 82 -8.45 -15.06 3.60
C HIS A 82 -9.52 -14.33 2.78
N ALA A 83 -9.45 -14.39 1.45
CA ALA A 83 -10.42 -13.74 0.56
C ALA A 83 -11.42 -14.72 -0.07
N SER A 84 -11.25 -16.05 0.09
CA SER A 84 -12.09 -17.09 -0.49
C SER A 84 -12.20 -17.02 -2.02
N VAL A 85 -11.15 -16.57 -2.68
CA VAL A 85 -11.04 -16.49 -4.15
C VAL A 85 -9.81 -17.27 -4.64
N PRO A 86 -9.85 -17.86 -5.85
CA PRO A 86 -8.66 -18.52 -6.40
C PRO A 86 -7.55 -17.53 -6.68
N ALA A 87 -6.29 -17.96 -6.54
CA ALA A 87 -5.16 -17.17 -6.97
C ALA A 87 -5.13 -17.08 -8.52
N PRO A 88 -4.83 -15.90 -9.11
CA PRO A 88 -4.71 -15.76 -10.54
C PRO A 88 -3.49 -16.55 -11.08
N VAL A 89 -3.60 -17.06 -12.30
CA VAL A 89 -2.51 -17.81 -12.96
C VAL A 89 -1.34 -16.89 -13.23
N ASP A 90 -1.63 -15.74 -13.82
CA ASP A 90 -0.63 -14.74 -14.20
C ASP A 90 -0.79 -13.48 -13.37
N ILE A 91 0.32 -12.87 -13.02
CA ILE A 91 0.37 -11.59 -12.27
C ILE A 91 1.43 -10.72 -12.93
N ASP A 92 1.05 -9.51 -13.30
CA ASP A 92 1.99 -8.49 -13.72
C ASP A 92 2.61 -7.81 -12.49
N TRP A 93 3.92 -7.67 -12.48
CA TRP A 93 4.70 -7.16 -11.37
C TRP A 93 5.31 -5.81 -11.68
N ALA A 94 5.34 -4.92 -10.68
CA ALA A 94 6.08 -3.68 -10.71
C ALA A 94 6.66 -3.39 -9.33
N THR A 95 7.58 -2.44 -9.26
CA THR A 95 8.08 -1.96 -7.97
C THR A 95 7.00 -1.20 -7.24
N ALA A 96 6.82 -1.48 -5.96
CA ALA A 96 5.88 -0.82 -5.09
C ALA A 96 6.56 -0.22 -3.86
N HIS A 97 5.93 0.78 -3.25
CA HIS A 97 6.32 1.30 -1.93
C HIS A 97 6.19 0.21 -0.85
N GLY A 98 5.16 -0.61 -0.99
CA GLY A 98 4.90 -1.75 -0.10
C GLY A 98 3.99 -1.44 1.07
N ASP A 99 3.94 -0.18 1.52
CA ASP A 99 3.11 0.27 2.64
C ASP A 99 2.53 1.68 2.38
N CYS A 100 1.83 1.85 1.26
CA CYS A 100 1.30 3.13 0.81
C CYS A 100 -0.09 3.41 1.40
N HIS A 101 -0.14 4.12 2.52
CA HIS A 101 -1.37 4.62 3.15
C HIS A 101 -1.19 6.08 3.61
N PHE A 102 -2.27 6.75 4.01
CA PHE A 102 -2.25 8.18 4.31
C PHE A 102 -1.45 8.57 5.57
N ALA A 103 -1.15 7.63 6.46
CA ALA A 103 -0.22 7.86 7.57
C ALA A 103 1.26 7.85 7.12
N ASN A 104 1.55 7.33 5.91
CA ASN A 104 2.88 7.36 5.29
C ASN A 104 3.01 8.42 4.17
N LEU A 105 2.06 9.37 4.09
CA LEU A 105 2.04 10.46 3.12
C LEU A 105 1.86 11.80 3.83
N THR A 106 2.71 12.78 3.52
CA THR A 106 2.60 14.10 4.11
C THR A 106 1.50 14.95 3.48
N ALA A 107 0.82 15.78 4.28
CA ALA A 107 -0.35 16.56 3.87
C ALA A 107 0.00 17.78 3.00
N THR A 108 1.10 18.47 3.29
CA THR A 108 1.47 19.70 2.57
C THR A 108 1.91 19.44 1.12
N GLY A 109 2.39 18.23 0.85
CA GLY A 109 2.76 17.70 -0.46
C GLY A 109 3.18 16.25 -0.25
N PRO A 110 2.82 15.30 -1.11
CA PRO A 110 2.92 13.87 -0.81
C PRO A 110 4.37 13.39 -0.77
N THR A 111 5.10 13.68 0.32
CA THR A 111 6.36 12.99 0.60
C THR A 111 6.03 11.60 1.12
N LEU A 112 6.57 10.58 0.45
CA LEU A 112 6.40 9.18 0.87
C LEU A 112 7.40 8.87 2.00
N LEU A 113 6.88 8.32 3.07
CA LEU A 113 7.61 7.91 4.27
C LEU A 113 7.64 6.39 4.35
N ASP A 114 8.56 5.83 5.13
CA ASP A 114 8.61 4.41 5.45
C ASP A 114 8.74 3.47 4.23
N PHE A 115 9.95 3.35 3.72
CA PHE A 115 10.29 2.51 2.55
C PHE A 115 10.69 1.08 2.91
N GLU A 116 10.41 0.59 4.14
CA GLU A 116 10.84 -0.76 4.52
C GLU A 116 10.15 -1.85 3.67
N GLY A 117 8.89 -1.63 3.29
CA GLY A 117 8.11 -2.50 2.42
C GLY A 117 8.46 -2.43 0.92
N PHE A 118 9.37 -1.54 0.50
CA PHE A 118 9.71 -1.32 -0.91
C PHE A 118 10.20 -2.60 -1.61
N GLY A 119 9.57 -2.95 -2.75
CA GLY A 119 9.92 -4.13 -3.53
C GLY A 119 8.90 -4.46 -4.62
N LEU A 120 9.07 -5.60 -5.28
CA LEU A 120 8.15 -6.10 -6.30
C LEU A 120 6.80 -6.50 -5.68
N ALA A 121 5.72 -6.03 -6.27
CA ALA A 121 4.35 -6.35 -5.93
C ALA A 121 3.47 -6.39 -7.19
N PRO A 122 2.23 -6.89 -7.15
CA PRO A 122 1.31 -6.79 -8.28
C PRO A 122 1.13 -5.34 -8.75
N ILE A 123 1.02 -5.11 -10.06
CA ILE A 123 0.74 -3.79 -10.62
C ILE A 123 -0.54 -3.23 -10.01
N GLY A 124 -0.50 -1.96 -9.54
CA GLY A 124 -1.62 -1.33 -8.85
C GLY A 124 -1.60 -1.49 -7.31
N TYR A 125 -0.58 -2.13 -6.74
CA TYR A 125 -0.51 -2.45 -5.32
C TYR A 125 -0.58 -1.23 -4.40
N HIS A 126 0.15 -0.13 -4.71
CA HIS A 126 0.09 1.08 -3.87
C HIS A 126 -1.31 1.73 -3.91
N GLN A 127 -1.95 1.74 -5.08
CA GLN A 127 -3.29 2.29 -5.24
C GLN A 127 -4.34 1.43 -4.53
N ALA A 128 -4.14 0.11 -4.56
CA ALA A 128 -4.99 -0.84 -3.84
C ALA A 128 -4.87 -0.67 -2.31
N LEU A 129 -3.67 -0.44 -1.77
CA LEU A 129 -3.47 -0.11 -0.35
C LEU A 129 -4.20 1.18 0.03
N LEU A 130 -3.99 2.28 -0.72
CA LEU A 130 -4.70 3.54 -0.50
C LEU A 130 -6.21 3.34 -0.50
N SER A 131 -6.74 2.58 -1.47
CA SER A 131 -8.16 2.29 -1.60
C SER A 131 -8.69 1.48 -0.41
N ALA A 132 -7.99 0.40 -0.03
CA ALA A 132 -8.43 -0.51 1.03
C ALA A 132 -8.43 0.17 2.41
N TYR A 133 -7.40 0.94 2.74
CA TYR A 133 -7.35 1.71 3.98
C TYR A 133 -8.34 2.89 4.03
N SER A 134 -8.93 3.26 2.89
CA SER A 134 -9.92 4.36 2.79
C SER A 134 -11.37 3.88 2.73
N LEU A 135 -11.65 2.59 2.92
CA LEU A 135 -13.00 2.02 2.78
C LEU A 135 -14.03 2.62 3.76
N LEU A 136 -13.58 3.20 4.89
CA LEU A 136 -14.45 3.88 5.86
C LEU A 136 -14.61 5.38 5.56
N ALA A 137 -13.95 5.91 4.53
CA ALA A 137 -14.06 7.28 4.05
C ALA A 137 -14.52 7.28 2.58
N PRO A 138 -15.82 7.10 2.29
CA PRO A 138 -16.32 6.77 0.95
C PRO A 138 -16.05 7.83 -0.11
N ARG A 139 -16.04 9.13 0.24
CA ARG A 139 -15.69 10.19 -0.73
C ARG A 139 -14.21 10.15 -1.08
N THR A 140 -13.34 9.89 -0.11
CA THR A 140 -11.90 9.72 -0.34
C THR A 140 -11.62 8.45 -1.14
N ALA A 141 -12.28 7.33 -0.84
CA ALA A 141 -12.19 6.09 -1.61
C ALA A 141 -12.64 6.30 -3.08
N ALA A 142 -13.75 7.02 -3.30
CA ALA A 142 -14.20 7.38 -4.65
C ALA A 142 -13.19 8.29 -5.37
N ARG A 143 -12.58 9.24 -4.66
CA ARG A 143 -11.52 10.09 -5.23
C ARG A 143 -10.31 9.26 -5.64
N ILE A 144 -9.83 8.33 -4.82
CA ILE A 144 -8.72 7.43 -5.15
C ILE A 144 -9.02 6.65 -6.43
N ARG A 145 -10.23 6.11 -6.55
CA ARG A 145 -10.64 5.35 -7.74
C ARG A 145 -10.66 6.22 -9.00
N ALA A 146 -11.10 7.47 -8.89
CA ALA A 146 -11.08 8.43 -10.00
C ALA A 146 -9.65 8.83 -10.41
N GLU A 147 -8.73 8.99 -9.43
CA GLU A 147 -7.33 9.34 -9.69
C GLU A 147 -6.53 8.18 -10.28
N PHE A 148 -6.88 6.95 -9.94
CA PHE A 148 -6.14 5.75 -10.31
C PHE A 148 -7.03 4.74 -11.06
N PRO A 149 -7.32 4.97 -12.37
CA PRO A 149 -8.16 4.06 -13.17
C PRO A 149 -7.62 2.64 -13.28
N ILE A 150 -6.33 2.41 -12.95
CA ILE A 150 -5.74 1.08 -12.85
C ILE A 150 -6.55 0.16 -11.93
N LEU A 151 -7.19 0.69 -10.90
CA LEU A 151 -8.00 -0.08 -9.95
C LEU A 151 -9.23 -0.75 -10.59
N ASP A 152 -9.67 -0.26 -11.76
CA ASP A 152 -10.76 -0.84 -12.54
C ASP A 152 -10.29 -1.81 -13.63
N SER A 153 -8.98 -2.05 -13.74
CA SER A 153 -8.39 -3.00 -14.68
C SER A 153 -8.25 -4.40 -14.06
N PRO A 154 -8.07 -5.46 -14.89
CA PRO A 154 -7.79 -6.81 -14.37
C PRO A 154 -6.56 -6.88 -13.42
N ALA A 155 -5.49 -6.13 -13.74
CA ALA A 155 -4.31 -6.05 -12.89
C ALA A 155 -4.62 -5.35 -11.56
N GLY A 156 -5.38 -4.26 -11.58
CA GLY A 156 -5.85 -3.55 -10.38
C GLY A 156 -6.79 -4.40 -9.53
N HIS A 157 -7.67 -5.18 -10.15
CA HIS A 157 -8.51 -6.16 -9.44
C HIS A 157 -7.65 -7.20 -8.71
N THR A 158 -6.62 -7.73 -9.37
CA THR A 158 -5.66 -8.62 -8.73
C THR A 158 -4.99 -7.95 -7.52
N ALA A 159 -4.53 -6.72 -7.66
CA ALA A 159 -3.91 -5.97 -6.57
C ALA A 159 -4.88 -5.72 -5.40
N LEU A 160 -6.14 -5.35 -5.68
CA LEU A 160 -7.19 -5.17 -4.67
C LEU A 160 -7.47 -6.46 -3.90
N LEU A 161 -7.56 -7.60 -4.58
CA LEU A 161 -7.76 -8.90 -3.93
C LEU A 161 -6.58 -9.29 -3.06
N VAL A 162 -5.35 -9.06 -3.52
CA VAL A 162 -4.11 -9.34 -2.77
C VAL A 162 -4.05 -8.48 -1.51
N VAL A 163 -4.31 -7.18 -1.62
CA VAL A 163 -4.36 -6.27 -0.45
C VAL A 163 -5.50 -6.64 0.50
N ALA A 164 -6.69 -6.96 -0.02
CA ALA A 164 -7.80 -7.38 0.82
C ALA A 164 -7.48 -8.67 1.60
N ALA A 165 -6.81 -9.64 0.98
CA ALA A 165 -6.38 -10.87 1.66
C ALA A 165 -5.35 -10.59 2.77
N ASP A 166 -4.42 -9.64 2.55
CA ASP A 166 -3.41 -9.22 3.53
C ASP A 166 -4.07 -8.56 4.75
N LEU A 167 -4.94 -7.58 4.51
CA LEU A 167 -5.64 -6.89 5.57
C LEU A 167 -6.63 -7.81 6.31
N LEU A 168 -7.30 -8.74 5.64
CA LEU A 168 -8.13 -9.76 6.29
C LEU A 168 -7.29 -10.74 7.13
N GLN A 169 -6.08 -11.09 6.68
CA GLN A 169 -5.14 -11.87 7.47
C GLN A 169 -4.71 -11.11 8.72
N SER A 170 -4.37 -9.83 8.61
CA SER A 170 -4.03 -8.96 9.75
C SER A 170 -5.21 -8.81 10.71
N ALA A 171 -6.43 -8.61 10.19
CA ALA A 171 -7.65 -8.54 10.97
C ALA A 171 -7.92 -9.83 11.77
N SER A 172 -7.55 -11.00 11.23
CA SER A 172 -7.65 -12.28 11.97
C SER A 172 -6.73 -12.37 13.19
N ARG A 173 -5.72 -11.46 13.28
CA ARG A 173 -4.80 -11.31 14.42
C ARG A 173 -5.19 -10.19 15.36
N GLY A 174 -6.24 -9.43 15.02
CA GLY A 174 -6.77 -8.34 15.82
C GLY A 174 -6.47 -6.94 15.28
N ASP A 175 -5.75 -6.82 14.15
CA ASP A 175 -5.46 -5.53 13.52
C ASP A 175 -6.65 -5.07 12.66
N HIS A 176 -7.05 -3.81 12.79
CA HIS A 176 -8.06 -3.17 11.93
C HIS A 176 -9.38 -3.97 11.76
N PRO A 177 -10.01 -4.46 12.85
CA PRO A 177 -11.22 -5.28 12.76
C PRO A 177 -12.39 -4.56 12.08
N GLU A 178 -12.40 -3.23 12.10
CA GLU A 178 -13.38 -2.36 11.44
C GLU A 178 -13.37 -2.47 9.91
N LEU A 179 -12.27 -2.95 9.31
CA LEU A 179 -12.16 -3.16 7.87
C LEU A 179 -12.71 -4.51 7.40
N ILE A 180 -13.01 -5.46 8.28
CA ILE A 180 -13.40 -6.83 7.88
C ILE A 180 -14.59 -6.83 6.90
N GLU A 181 -15.70 -6.21 7.27
CA GLU A 181 -16.90 -6.18 6.42
C GLU A 181 -16.72 -5.33 5.15
N PRO A 182 -16.12 -4.12 5.19
CA PRO A 182 -15.76 -3.39 3.99
C PRO A 182 -14.85 -4.15 3.02
N LEU A 183 -13.84 -4.88 3.53
CA LEU A 183 -12.95 -5.69 2.70
C LEU A 183 -13.67 -6.89 2.05
N ARG A 184 -14.56 -7.57 2.77
CA ARG A 184 -15.40 -8.64 2.20
C ARG A 184 -16.32 -8.12 1.10
N ALA A 185 -16.92 -6.93 1.30
CA ALA A 185 -17.72 -6.28 0.28
C ALA A 185 -16.86 -5.92 -0.96
N LEU A 186 -15.65 -5.40 -0.77
CA LEU A 186 -14.69 -5.14 -1.83
C LEU A 186 -14.37 -6.42 -2.61
N VAL A 187 -13.98 -7.50 -1.94
CA VAL A 187 -13.69 -8.80 -2.57
C VAL A 187 -14.88 -9.26 -3.41
N THR A 188 -16.10 -9.20 -2.87
CA THR A 188 -17.33 -9.61 -3.59
C THR A 188 -17.55 -8.77 -4.85
N SER A 189 -17.21 -7.49 -4.82
CA SER A 189 -17.39 -6.57 -5.96
C SER A 189 -16.37 -6.82 -7.08
N VAL A 190 -15.15 -7.22 -6.72
CA VAL A 190 -14.01 -7.35 -7.62
C VAL A 190 -13.87 -8.77 -8.21
N ALA A 191 -14.31 -9.80 -7.49
CA ALA A 191 -14.23 -11.20 -7.91
C ALA A 191 -15.30 -11.63 -8.94
N ARG A 192 -16.13 -10.69 -9.41
CA ARG A 192 -17.17 -10.91 -10.45
C ARG A 192 -16.56 -10.72 -11.83
#